data_867accd0c150638a7eb06e761dfc26f0
#
_entry.id   867accd0c150638a7eb06e761dfc26f0
#
_cell.length_a   1.000
_cell.length_b   1.000
_cell.length_c   1.000
_cell.angle_alpha   90.00
_cell.angle_beta   90.00
_cell.angle_gamma   90.00
#
_symmetry.space_group_name_H-M   'P 1'
#
loop_
_entity.id
_entity.type
_entity.pdbx_description
1 polymer ?
#
loop_
_entity_poly.entity_id
_entity_poly.type
_entity_poly.pdbx_seq_one_letter_code
_entity_poly.pdbx_strand_id
1 'polypeptide(L)'
;MPWSFSASRRFVLQPNHAGWVFPHQCQQRKLWDALTGDELHSFEHKHIVRACAFSEDTNLLLTGGVEKILRIFDLNRPDAPPREVDNSPSSIRTVAWLHSDQTILSSCTDIGGVRLWDVRSGKIVQTLETKSPVTSAEVSQDGRYITTADGSTVKFWDANHFGLVKSYNMPCNVESASLEPKFGNKFIAGGEDMWVHLFDFHTGEEIGCNKGHHGPVHCVRFSPGGESYASGSEDGTVRIWQTGPANNDENDTQNSGNGPTGKVKVAADEVTRKIEGFHIGKEGKSGEKDKAADA
;
A
#
# COMPACT_ATOMS: atom_id res chain seq x y z
N MET A 1 -5.66 -4.13 -0.02
CA MET A 1 -4.58 -4.35 -1.01
C MET A 1 -4.08 -2.99 -1.43
N PRO A 2 -2.78 -2.68 -1.35
CA PRO A 2 -2.30 -1.34 -1.66
C PRO A 2 -2.36 -1.06 -3.16
N TRP A 3 -2.82 0.14 -3.51
CA TRP A 3 -2.68 0.72 -4.82
C TRP A 3 -1.23 1.18 -4.96
N SER A 4 -0.60 0.87 -6.08
CA SER A 4 0.72 1.41 -6.39
C SER A 4 0.55 2.50 -7.45
N PHE A 5 0.95 3.73 -7.10
CA PHE A 5 0.93 4.88 -7.99
C PHE A 5 2.35 5.24 -8.39
N SER A 6 2.52 5.60 -9.64
CA SER A 6 3.74 6.24 -10.11
C SER A 6 3.49 7.73 -10.38
N ALA A 7 4.33 8.59 -9.81
CA ALA A 7 4.22 10.04 -9.98
C ALA A 7 4.68 10.52 -11.38
N SER A 8 5.53 9.76 -12.07
CA SER A 8 6.14 10.16 -13.34
C SER A 8 5.39 9.63 -14.57
N ARG A 9 4.65 8.51 -14.43
CA ARG A 9 3.72 8.00 -15.44
C ARG A 9 2.39 7.76 -14.75
N ARG A 10 1.30 8.18 -15.37
CA ARG A 10 -0.07 8.17 -14.84
C ARG A 10 -0.68 6.76 -14.86
N PHE A 11 0.00 5.79 -14.25
CA PHE A 11 -0.44 4.41 -14.20
C PHE A 11 -1.00 4.03 -12.83
N VAL A 12 -2.02 3.22 -12.85
CA VAL A 12 -2.64 2.61 -11.66
C VAL A 12 -2.67 1.11 -11.85
N LEU A 13 -2.20 0.37 -10.86
CA LEU A 13 -2.40 -1.07 -10.79
C LEU A 13 -3.61 -1.35 -9.91
N GLN A 14 -4.63 -1.91 -10.52
CA GLN A 14 -5.80 -2.36 -9.80
C GLN A 14 -5.59 -3.81 -9.34
N PRO A 15 -5.70 -4.09 -8.03
CA PRO A 15 -5.90 -5.46 -7.57
C PRO A 15 -7.28 -5.91 -8.05
N ASN A 16 -7.36 -7.07 -8.68
CA ASN A 16 -8.66 -7.67 -8.95
C ASN A 16 -9.37 -7.92 -7.62
N HIS A 17 -10.52 -7.29 -7.42
CA HIS A 17 -11.36 -7.50 -6.25
C HIS A 17 -11.85 -8.95 -6.24
N ALA A 18 -11.36 -9.73 -5.29
CA ALA A 18 -12.09 -10.88 -4.80
C ALA A 18 -13.16 -10.38 -3.83
N GLY A 19 -14.22 -9.81 -4.35
CA GLY A 19 -15.49 -9.80 -3.63
C GLY A 19 -16.00 -11.23 -3.70
N TRP A 20 -15.93 -11.98 -2.63
CA TRP A 20 -16.70 -13.18 -2.20
C TRP A 20 -17.26 -14.18 -3.25
N VAL A 21 -16.88 -14.14 -4.52
CA VAL A 21 -17.37 -15.08 -5.54
C VAL A 21 -16.23 -15.49 -6.48
N PHE A 22 -15.80 -16.75 -6.33
CA PHE A 22 -14.92 -17.54 -7.21
C PHE A 22 -13.39 -17.35 -7.08
N PRO A 23 -12.66 -18.43 -6.68
CA PRO A 23 -11.21 -18.43 -6.52
C PRO A 23 -10.40 -18.36 -7.83
N HIS A 24 -11.03 -18.36 -9.00
CA HIS A 24 -10.34 -18.41 -10.29
C HIS A 24 -10.08 -17.05 -10.96
N GLN A 25 -10.58 -15.93 -10.43
CA GLN A 25 -10.49 -14.61 -11.07
C GLN A 25 -9.41 -13.67 -10.53
N CYS A 26 -8.61 -14.08 -9.53
CA CYS A 26 -7.56 -13.23 -8.94
C CYS A 26 -6.17 -13.44 -9.56
N GLN A 27 -6.08 -13.95 -10.77
CA GLN A 27 -4.83 -14.35 -11.41
C GLN A 27 -4.23 -13.27 -12.34
N GLN A 28 -4.92 -12.16 -12.50
CA GLN A 28 -4.48 -11.07 -13.39
C GLN A 28 -4.18 -9.79 -12.62
N ARG A 29 -3.19 -9.03 -13.07
CA ARG A 29 -2.94 -7.65 -12.69
C ARG A 29 -3.13 -6.78 -13.90
N LYS A 30 -3.99 -5.79 -13.78
CA LYS A 30 -4.32 -4.86 -14.87
C LYS A 30 -3.63 -3.54 -14.67
N LEU A 31 -3.02 -3.05 -15.74
CA LEU A 31 -2.42 -1.74 -15.85
C LEU A 31 -3.43 -0.80 -16.49
N TRP A 32 -3.70 0.32 -15.86
CA TRP A 32 -4.67 1.32 -16.32
C TRP A 32 -4.00 2.67 -16.50
N ASP A 33 -4.46 3.44 -17.47
CA ASP A 33 -4.17 4.86 -17.53
C ASP A 33 -4.98 5.59 -16.45
N ALA A 34 -4.31 6.34 -15.58
CA ALA A 34 -4.96 7.02 -14.45
C ALA A 34 -5.81 8.23 -14.86
N LEU A 35 -5.65 8.75 -16.08
CA LEU A 35 -6.40 9.88 -16.58
C LEU A 35 -7.62 9.48 -17.39
N THR A 36 -7.43 8.52 -18.31
CA THR A 36 -8.49 8.08 -19.20
C THR A 36 -9.32 6.96 -18.61
N GLY A 37 -8.74 6.19 -17.68
CA GLY A 37 -9.37 4.99 -17.12
C GLY A 37 -9.33 3.79 -18.06
N ASP A 38 -8.55 3.87 -19.15
CA ASP A 38 -8.42 2.77 -20.11
C ASP A 38 -7.50 1.67 -19.60
N GLU A 39 -7.86 0.42 -19.85
CA GLU A 39 -6.99 -0.73 -19.61
C GLU A 39 -5.86 -0.75 -20.66
N LEU A 40 -4.62 -0.64 -20.20
CA LEU A 40 -3.45 -0.63 -21.05
C LEU A 40 -2.90 -2.03 -21.28
N HIS A 41 -2.86 -2.87 -20.23
CA HIS A 41 -2.34 -4.22 -20.31
C HIS A 41 -2.82 -5.10 -19.16
N SER A 42 -2.84 -6.42 -19.35
CA SER A 42 -3.16 -7.42 -18.32
C SER A 42 -2.04 -8.42 -18.18
N PHE A 43 -1.47 -8.53 -16.99
CA PHE A 43 -0.38 -9.47 -16.67
C PHE A 43 -0.98 -10.74 -16.04
N GLU A 44 -0.81 -11.87 -16.70
CA GLU A 44 -1.35 -13.15 -16.23
C GLU A 44 -0.41 -13.85 -15.25
N HIS A 45 -1.01 -14.46 -14.24
CA HIS A 45 -0.33 -15.27 -13.22
C HIS A 45 -1.13 -16.57 -12.99
N LYS A 46 -0.46 -17.62 -12.57
CA LYS A 46 -1.13 -18.91 -12.27
C LYS A 46 -1.97 -18.87 -11.00
N HIS A 47 -1.60 -18.02 -10.05
CA HIS A 47 -2.25 -17.89 -8.75
C HIS A 47 -2.39 -16.41 -8.33
N ILE A 48 -3.01 -16.21 -7.16
CA ILE A 48 -3.28 -14.88 -6.59
C ILE A 48 -2.00 -14.09 -6.42
N VAL A 49 -1.95 -12.90 -7.01
CA VAL A 49 -0.91 -11.90 -6.77
C VAL A 49 -1.35 -11.05 -5.57
N ARG A 50 -0.50 -10.95 -4.56
CA ARG A 50 -0.79 -10.20 -3.33
C ARG A 50 -0.16 -8.82 -3.30
N ALA A 51 1.00 -8.68 -3.93
CA ALA A 51 1.77 -7.45 -3.91
C ALA A 51 2.31 -7.10 -5.30
N CYS A 52 2.43 -5.81 -5.56
CA CYS A 52 3.04 -5.26 -6.75
C CYS A 52 3.66 -3.90 -6.44
N ALA A 53 4.72 -3.55 -7.16
CA ALA A 53 5.40 -2.27 -7.06
C ALA A 53 5.98 -1.86 -8.41
N PHE A 54 5.88 -0.57 -8.75
CA PHE A 54 6.59 0.01 -9.88
C PHE A 54 8.03 0.33 -9.49
N SER A 55 8.95 0.19 -10.43
CA SER A 55 10.30 0.77 -10.33
C SER A 55 10.25 2.29 -10.25
N GLU A 56 11.34 2.92 -9.79
CA GLU A 56 11.44 4.38 -9.66
C GLU A 56 11.26 5.07 -11.01
N ASP A 57 11.85 4.51 -12.06
CA ASP A 57 11.72 4.99 -13.46
C ASP A 57 10.41 4.60 -14.13
N THR A 58 9.56 3.79 -13.44
CA THR A 58 8.28 3.26 -13.94
C THR A 58 8.34 2.42 -15.22
N ASN A 59 9.52 1.89 -15.53
CA ASN A 59 9.70 1.00 -16.67
C ASN A 59 9.49 -0.48 -16.31
N LEU A 60 9.59 -0.81 -15.01
CA LEU A 60 9.45 -2.18 -14.51
C LEU A 60 8.28 -2.31 -13.54
N LEU A 61 7.60 -3.45 -13.60
CA LEU A 61 6.58 -3.86 -12.65
C LEU A 61 7.04 -5.12 -11.92
N LEU A 62 7.18 -5.03 -10.61
CA LEU A 62 7.45 -6.16 -9.73
C LEU A 62 6.14 -6.73 -9.19
N THR A 63 5.99 -8.04 -9.21
CA THR A 63 4.83 -8.74 -8.65
C THR A 63 5.27 -9.91 -7.76
N GLY A 64 4.44 -10.23 -6.77
CA GLY A 64 4.63 -11.37 -5.89
C GLY A 64 3.31 -11.86 -5.28
N GLY A 65 3.24 -13.13 -4.93
CA GLY A 65 2.00 -13.69 -4.38
C GLY A 65 2.11 -15.15 -3.95
N VAL A 66 1.02 -15.88 -4.13
CA VAL A 66 0.87 -17.28 -3.69
C VAL A 66 1.83 -18.23 -4.44
N GLU A 67 2.22 -17.90 -5.64
CA GLU A 67 3.16 -18.69 -6.43
C GLU A 67 4.58 -18.77 -5.84
N LYS A 68 4.89 -17.93 -4.84
CA LYS A 68 6.23 -17.85 -4.21
C LYS A 68 7.34 -17.36 -5.14
N ILE A 69 6.99 -16.82 -6.29
CA ILE A 69 7.92 -16.32 -7.30
C ILE A 69 7.76 -14.80 -7.41
N LEU A 70 8.88 -14.10 -7.40
CA LEU A 70 8.94 -12.68 -7.76
C LEU A 70 9.10 -12.57 -9.26
N ARG A 71 8.21 -11.81 -9.92
CA ARG A 71 8.28 -11.56 -11.36
C ARG A 71 8.49 -10.09 -11.63
N ILE A 72 9.37 -9.80 -12.57
CA ILE A 72 9.65 -8.47 -13.07
C ILE A 72 9.21 -8.40 -14.52
N PHE A 73 8.25 -7.54 -14.81
CA PHE A 73 7.74 -7.28 -16.16
C PHE A 73 8.33 -5.97 -16.68
N ASP A 74 8.72 -5.95 -17.96
CA ASP A 74 9.15 -4.74 -18.67
C ASP A 74 7.93 -4.05 -19.28
N LEU A 75 7.56 -2.87 -18.78
CA LEU A 75 6.39 -2.12 -19.24
C LEU A 75 6.57 -1.49 -20.62
N ASN A 76 7.80 -1.41 -21.13
CA ASN A 76 8.06 -1.00 -22.52
C ASN A 76 7.85 -2.18 -23.51
N ARG A 77 7.88 -3.43 -22.99
CA ARG A 77 7.65 -4.66 -23.76
C ARG A 77 6.73 -5.59 -22.97
N PRO A 78 5.46 -5.19 -22.75
CA PRO A 78 4.55 -5.88 -21.84
C PRO A 78 4.23 -7.34 -22.27
N ASP A 79 4.34 -7.65 -23.56
CA ASP A 79 4.13 -8.99 -24.09
C ASP A 79 5.35 -9.92 -23.94
N ALA A 80 6.50 -9.38 -23.53
CA ALA A 80 7.69 -10.19 -23.28
C ALA A 80 7.50 -11.04 -22.00
N PRO A 81 8.08 -12.26 -21.95
CA PRO A 81 8.01 -13.08 -20.74
C PRO A 81 8.67 -12.34 -19.57
N PRO A 82 8.09 -12.42 -18.37
CA PRO A 82 8.64 -11.79 -17.20
C PRO A 82 9.97 -12.43 -16.80
N ARG A 83 10.85 -11.64 -16.25
CA ARG A 83 12.03 -12.16 -15.57
C ARG A 83 11.62 -12.70 -14.21
N GLU A 84 11.87 -13.96 -13.95
CA GLU A 84 11.65 -14.58 -12.65
C GLU A 84 12.89 -14.44 -11.77
N VAL A 85 12.68 -14.05 -10.52
CA VAL A 85 13.68 -14.07 -9.46
C VAL A 85 13.52 -15.38 -8.70
N ASP A 86 14.54 -15.84 -8.02
CA ASP A 86 14.57 -17.13 -7.30
C ASP A 86 13.34 -17.32 -6.39
N ASN A 87 13.01 -18.58 -6.09
CA ASN A 87 11.82 -18.93 -5.34
C ASN A 87 11.86 -18.43 -3.89
N SER A 88 10.82 -17.74 -3.48
CA SER A 88 10.58 -17.41 -2.08
C SER A 88 10.20 -18.65 -1.28
N PRO A 89 10.61 -18.78 -0.01
CA PRO A 89 10.28 -19.96 0.81
C PRO A 89 8.77 -20.10 1.11
N SER A 90 8.01 -18.99 1.09
CA SER A 90 6.57 -18.97 1.31
C SER A 90 5.88 -17.95 0.41
N SER A 91 4.55 -17.88 0.46
CA SER A 91 3.74 -16.88 -0.24
C SER A 91 4.23 -15.47 0.07
N ILE A 92 4.39 -14.65 -0.96
CA ILE A 92 4.87 -13.28 -0.86
C ILE A 92 3.69 -12.39 -0.48
N ARG A 93 3.85 -11.58 0.58
CA ARG A 93 2.82 -10.67 1.09
C ARG A 93 3.06 -9.23 0.66
N THR A 94 4.30 -8.77 0.72
CA THR A 94 4.69 -7.42 0.29
C THR A 94 5.91 -7.45 -0.60
N VAL A 95 6.00 -6.47 -1.49
CA VAL A 95 7.18 -6.22 -2.33
C VAL A 95 7.43 -4.74 -2.44
N ALA A 96 8.70 -4.35 -2.53
CA ALA A 96 9.12 -2.98 -2.81
C ALA A 96 10.47 -2.97 -3.55
N TRP A 97 10.75 -1.85 -4.21
CA TRP A 97 12.05 -1.58 -4.80
C TRP A 97 12.92 -0.78 -3.86
N LEU A 98 14.23 -0.98 -3.95
CA LEU A 98 15.26 -0.32 -3.15
C LEU A 98 16.46 0.02 -4.02
N HIS A 99 17.25 1.02 -3.59
CA HIS A 99 18.54 1.39 -4.20
C HIS A 99 18.44 1.60 -5.71
N SER A 100 17.57 2.53 -6.14
CA SER A 100 17.35 2.81 -7.56
C SER A 100 17.13 1.53 -8.37
N ASP A 101 16.20 0.71 -7.89
CA ASP A 101 15.74 -0.54 -8.53
C ASP A 101 16.77 -1.68 -8.63
N GLN A 102 17.88 -1.58 -7.89
CA GLN A 102 18.90 -2.65 -7.85
C GLN A 102 18.59 -3.76 -6.86
N THR A 103 17.77 -3.46 -5.85
CA THR A 103 17.40 -4.40 -4.79
C THR A 103 15.89 -4.51 -4.69
N ILE A 104 15.40 -5.73 -4.49
CA ILE A 104 13.99 -6.02 -4.20
C ILE A 104 13.86 -6.38 -2.73
N LEU A 105 12.85 -5.82 -2.09
CA LEU A 105 12.39 -6.20 -0.77
C LEU A 105 11.16 -7.09 -0.90
N SER A 106 11.10 -8.20 -0.16
CA SER A 106 9.90 -9.03 -0.05
C SER A 106 9.69 -9.56 1.37
N SER A 107 8.42 -9.65 1.80
CA SER A 107 8.03 -10.38 3.01
C SER A 107 7.16 -11.59 2.66
N CYS A 108 7.10 -12.56 3.57
CA CYS A 108 6.31 -13.77 3.42
C CYS A 108 5.15 -13.80 4.40
N THR A 109 4.10 -14.59 4.07
CA THR A 109 2.89 -14.71 4.92
C THR A 109 3.11 -15.54 6.18
N ASP A 110 3.95 -16.57 6.11
CA ASP A 110 4.02 -17.60 7.16
C ASP A 110 5.37 -17.62 7.87
N ILE A 111 6.35 -16.90 7.32
CA ILE A 111 7.72 -16.89 7.82
C ILE A 111 8.10 -15.45 8.11
N GLY A 112 8.57 -15.19 9.32
CA GLY A 112 9.07 -13.87 9.71
C GLY A 112 10.25 -13.42 8.85
N GLY A 113 10.53 -12.12 8.94
CA GLY A 113 11.63 -11.49 8.23
C GLY A 113 11.26 -10.91 6.88
N VAL A 114 12.10 -9.96 6.48
CA VAL A 114 12.07 -9.32 5.17
C VAL A 114 13.33 -9.74 4.43
N ARG A 115 13.18 -10.22 3.20
CA ARG A 115 14.27 -10.65 2.33
C ARG A 115 14.60 -9.59 1.33
N LEU A 116 15.87 -9.34 1.18
CA LEU A 116 16.44 -8.42 0.22
C LEU A 116 17.14 -9.22 -0.89
N TRP A 117 16.78 -8.94 -2.12
CA TRP A 117 17.24 -9.67 -3.30
C TRP A 117 18.01 -8.74 -4.21
N ASP A 118 19.16 -9.16 -4.68
CA ASP A 118 19.86 -8.47 -5.76
C ASP A 118 19.16 -8.77 -7.08
N VAL A 119 18.68 -7.73 -7.76
CA VAL A 119 17.94 -7.83 -9.01
C VAL A 119 18.75 -8.53 -10.10
N ARG A 120 20.06 -8.28 -10.16
CA ARG A 120 20.91 -8.82 -11.20
C ARG A 120 21.14 -10.33 -11.07
N SER A 121 21.48 -10.79 -9.87
CA SER A 121 21.75 -12.21 -9.62
C SER A 121 20.50 -13.03 -9.31
N GLY A 122 19.42 -12.37 -8.88
CA GLY A 122 18.19 -13.02 -8.43
C GLY A 122 18.31 -13.72 -7.08
N LYS A 123 19.40 -13.48 -6.33
CA LYS A 123 19.69 -14.14 -5.05
C LYS A 123 19.40 -13.24 -3.85
N ILE A 124 19.09 -13.87 -2.71
CA ILE A 124 18.95 -13.17 -1.44
C ILE A 124 20.35 -12.68 -1.02
N VAL A 125 20.45 -11.37 -0.76
CA VAL A 125 21.67 -10.72 -0.27
C VAL A 125 21.64 -10.50 1.23
N GLN A 126 20.44 -10.30 1.80
CA GLN A 126 20.25 -10.05 3.23
C GLN A 126 18.83 -10.47 3.67
N THR A 127 18.70 -10.78 4.97
CA THR A 127 17.42 -11.00 5.63
C THR A 127 17.34 -10.15 6.88
N LEU A 128 16.26 -9.37 7.02
CA LEU A 128 15.95 -8.63 8.24
C LEU A 128 15.06 -9.52 9.10
N GLU A 129 15.59 -9.98 10.22
CA GLU A 129 14.90 -10.94 11.08
C GLU A 129 13.80 -10.26 11.89
N THR A 130 12.58 -10.83 11.86
CA THR A 130 11.44 -10.42 12.69
C THR A 130 10.90 -11.61 13.47
N LYS A 131 10.26 -11.33 14.62
CA LYS A 131 9.71 -12.38 15.48
C LYS A 131 8.43 -12.97 14.91
N SER A 132 7.68 -12.17 14.18
CA SER A 132 6.39 -12.53 13.58
C SER A 132 6.43 -12.32 12.06
N PRO A 133 5.51 -12.92 11.31
CA PRO A 133 5.34 -12.61 9.90
C PRO A 133 5.11 -11.12 9.67
N VAL A 134 5.74 -10.58 8.64
CA VAL A 134 5.62 -9.16 8.29
C VAL A 134 4.36 -8.95 7.47
N THR A 135 3.43 -8.16 8.01
CA THR A 135 2.15 -7.85 7.37
C THR A 135 2.27 -6.74 6.34
N SER A 136 3.13 -5.76 6.61
CA SER A 136 3.41 -4.63 5.72
C SER A 136 4.87 -4.26 5.75
N ALA A 137 5.44 -3.94 4.59
CA ALA A 137 6.76 -3.35 4.46
C ALA A 137 6.71 -2.20 3.45
N GLU A 138 7.36 -1.10 3.78
CA GLU A 138 7.45 0.11 2.97
C GLU A 138 8.86 0.66 3.00
N VAL A 139 9.30 1.21 1.88
CA VAL A 139 10.55 1.98 1.81
C VAL A 139 10.20 3.45 1.88
N SER A 140 10.88 4.21 2.74
CA SER A 140 10.67 5.65 2.82
C SER A 140 11.01 6.34 1.49
N GLN A 141 10.34 7.46 1.20
CA GLN A 141 10.51 8.17 -0.06
C GLN A 141 11.96 8.65 -0.30
N ASP A 142 12.67 8.94 0.77
CA ASP A 142 14.10 9.34 0.74
C ASP A 142 15.06 8.14 0.64
N GLY A 143 14.53 6.90 0.60
CA GLY A 143 15.30 5.67 0.51
C GLY A 143 16.15 5.33 1.74
N ARG A 144 15.98 6.04 2.88
CA ARG A 144 16.81 5.82 4.07
C ARG A 144 16.29 4.75 5.01
N TYR A 145 14.97 4.56 5.07
CA TYR A 145 14.35 3.64 6.02
C TYR A 145 13.48 2.60 5.33
N ILE A 146 13.50 1.39 5.89
CA ILE A 146 12.52 0.36 5.64
C ILE A 146 11.62 0.30 6.86
N THR A 147 10.31 0.53 6.70
CA THR A 147 9.30 0.40 7.73
C THR A 147 8.66 -0.97 7.63
N THR A 148 8.60 -1.73 8.72
CA THR A 148 7.93 -3.04 8.77
C THR A 148 6.94 -3.10 9.91
N ALA A 149 5.79 -3.75 9.66
CA ALA A 149 4.82 -4.12 10.68
C ALA A 149 4.87 -5.64 10.85
N ASP A 150 5.12 -6.13 12.08
CA ASP A 150 5.18 -7.54 12.42
C ASP A 150 4.51 -7.82 13.77
N GLY A 151 3.36 -8.48 13.75
CA GLY A 151 2.53 -8.67 14.94
C GLY A 151 2.14 -7.34 15.57
N SER A 152 2.47 -7.12 16.84
CA SER A 152 2.21 -5.86 17.54
C SER A 152 3.40 -4.90 17.53
N THR A 153 4.33 -5.01 16.57
CA THR A 153 5.51 -4.13 16.52
C THR A 153 5.63 -3.43 15.17
N VAL A 154 6.07 -2.17 15.21
CA VAL A 154 6.52 -1.42 14.05
C VAL A 154 8.02 -1.19 14.17
N LYS A 155 8.77 -1.60 13.16
CA LYS A 155 10.22 -1.48 13.13
C LYS A 155 10.69 -0.64 11.95
N PHE A 156 11.75 0.11 12.20
CA PHE A 156 12.43 0.94 11.21
C PHE A 156 13.87 0.46 11.08
N TRP A 157 14.25 0.13 9.86
CA TRP A 157 15.57 -0.37 9.51
C TRP A 157 16.28 0.63 8.63
N ASP A 158 17.59 0.75 8.79
CA ASP A 158 18.42 1.50 7.85
C ASP A 158 18.45 0.77 6.51
N ALA A 159 18.06 1.45 5.43
CA ALA A 159 17.94 0.83 4.11
C ALA A 159 19.30 0.53 3.47
N ASN A 160 20.38 1.19 3.91
CA ASN A 160 21.73 1.00 3.36
C ASN A 160 22.55 -0.04 4.13
N HIS A 161 22.47 0.00 5.48
CA HIS A 161 23.25 -0.88 6.35
C HIS A 161 22.44 -2.04 6.91
N PHE A 162 21.11 -2.02 6.70
CA PHE A 162 20.17 -3.07 7.13
C PHE A 162 20.13 -3.31 8.64
N GLY A 163 20.62 -2.36 9.41
CA GLY A 163 20.55 -2.38 10.88
C GLY A 163 19.18 -1.91 11.39
N LEU A 164 18.74 -2.47 12.52
CA LEU A 164 17.54 -2.00 13.21
C LEU A 164 17.84 -0.62 13.84
N VAL A 165 17.08 0.40 13.43
CA VAL A 165 17.20 1.77 13.93
C VAL A 165 16.26 1.98 15.12
N LYS A 166 14.99 1.60 14.98
CA LYS A 166 13.96 1.77 16.01
C LYS A 166 12.95 0.64 15.97
N SER A 167 12.36 0.35 17.13
CA SER A 167 11.28 -0.62 17.28
C SER A 167 10.29 -0.11 18.31
N TYR A 168 9.02 -0.06 17.95
CA TYR A 168 7.94 0.39 18.82
C TYR A 168 6.89 -0.70 18.98
N ASN A 169 6.44 -0.88 20.23
CA ASN A 169 5.35 -1.80 20.52
C ASN A 169 4.02 -1.03 20.42
N MET A 170 3.10 -1.62 19.68
CA MET A 170 1.75 -1.08 19.49
C MET A 170 0.77 -1.74 20.44
N PRO A 171 -0.35 -1.08 20.75
CA PRO A 171 -1.37 -1.63 21.67
C PRO A 171 -2.11 -2.83 21.10
N CYS A 172 -2.09 -3.01 19.76
CA CYS A 172 -2.78 -4.09 19.05
C CYS A 172 -1.88 -4.70 17.97
N ASN A 173 -2.36 -5.76 17.31
CA ASN A 173 -1.70 -6.27 16.11
C ASN A 173 -1.85 -5.27 14.97
N VAL A 174 -0.73 -4.97 14.32
CA VAL A 174 -0.62 -4.00 13.23
C VAL A 174 -0.64 -4.71 11.89
N GLU A 175 -1.52 -4.28 11.01
CA GLU A 175 -1.60 -4.77 9.65
C GLU A 175 -0.77 -3.91 8.67
N SER A 176 -0.65 -2.61 8.95
CA SER A 176 0.08 -1.69 8.09
C SER A 176 0.64 -0.51 8.87
N ALA A 177 1.84 -0.06 8.48
CA ALA A 177 2.48 1.15 9.01
C ALA A 177 3.12 1.93 7.87
N SER A 178 3.21 3.25 8.03
CA SER A 178 3.80 4.15 7.04
C SER A 178 4.54 5.30 7.73
N LEU A 179 5.72 5.65 7.22
CA LEU A 179 6.54 6.77 7.70
C LEU A 179 6.18 8.03 6.92
N GLU A 180 6.10 9.16 7.61
CA GLU A 180 5.84 10.46 6.99
C GLU A 180 6.98 10.81 6.00
N PRO A 181 6.67 11.10 4.71
CA PRO A 181 7.67 11.13 3.66
C PRO A 181 8.52 12.40 3.62
N LYS A 182 8.02 13.54 4.15
CA LYS A 182 8.68 14.84 3.99
C LYS A 182 9.74 15.11 5.06
N PHE A 183 9.41 14.88 6.32
CA PHE A 183 10.29 15.17 7.46
C PHE A 183 10.74 13.90 8.19
N GLY A 184 10.03 12.78 8.02
CA GLY A 184 10.32 11.53 8.71
C GLY A 184 10.18 11.60 10.22
N ASN A 185 9.38 12.55 10.73
CA ASN A 185 9.23 12.80 12.16
C ASN A 185 7.96 12.17 12.78
N LYS A 186 7.10 11.59 11.95
CA LYS A 186 5.87 10.93 12.36
C LYS A 186 5.70 9.62 11.61
N PHE A 187 4.99 8.68 12.22
CA PHE A 187 4.53 7.48 11.52
C PHE A 187 3.11 7.13 11.93
N ILE A 188 2.41 6.44 11.06
CA ILE A 188 1.07 5.94 11.31
C ILE A 188 1.08 4.42 11.34
N ALA A 189 0.18 3.87 12.13
CA ALA A 189 -0.07 2.43 12.19
C ALA A 189 -1.57 2.16 12.28
N GLY A 190 -2.03 1.09 11.64
CA GLY A 190 -3.40 0.64 11.71
C GLY A 190 -3.47 -0.88 11.77
N GLY A 191 -4.47 -1.42 12.44
CA GLY A 191 -4.58 -2.85 12.66
C GLY A 191 -5.96 -3.31 13.14
N GLU A 192 -5.97 -4.30 14.02
CA GLU A 192 -7.16 -5.01 14.46
C GLU A 192 -8.13 -4.17 15.30
N ASP A 193 -7.66 -3.12 15.96
CA ASP A 193 -8.46 -2.25 16.82
C ASP A 193 -9.34 -1.25 16.05
N MET A 194 -9.33 -1.28 14.72
CA MET A 194 -10.14 -0.42 13.83
C MET A 194 -9.74 1.06 13.83
N TRP A 195 -8.63 1.43 14.47
CA TRP A 195 -8.18 2.80 14.59
C TRP A 195 -6.90 3.03 13.81
N VAL A 196 -6.65 4.29 13.48
CA VAL A 196 -5.38 4.72 12.90
C VAL A 196 -4.66 5.58 13.94
N HIS A 197 -3.54 5.07 14.42
CA HIS A 197 -2.69 5.72 15.40
C HIS A 197 -1.60 6.52 14.71
N LEU A 198 -1.37 7.72 15.19
CA LEU A 198 -0.30 8.61 14.75
C LEU A 198 0.71 8.75 15.89
N PHE A 199 1.99 8.50 15.60
CA PHE A 199 3.08 8.51 16.57
C PHE A 199 4.16 9.49 16.17
N ASP A 200 4.87 10.03 17.17
CA ASP A 200 6.15 10.69 16.96
C ASP A 200 7.24 9.66 16.68
N PHE A 201 8.02 9.87 15.62
CA PHE A 201 9.07 8.94 15.20
C PHE A 201 10.26 8.93 16.16
N HIS A 202 10.54 10.03 16.90
CA HIS A 202 11.70 10.12 17.76
C HIS A 202 11.44 9.54 19.16
N THR A 203 10.28 9.85 19.72
CA THR A 203 9.90 9.43 21.06
C THR A 203 9.11 8.12 21.09
N GLY A 204 8.36 7.82 20.01
CA GLY A 204 7.43 6.70 19.96
C GLY A 204 6.12 6.97 20.70
N GLU A 205 5.90 8.22 21.16
CA GLU A 205 4.67 8.60 21.82
C GLU A 205 3.52 8.74 20.83
N GLU A 206 2.34 8.29 21.20
CA GLU A 206 1.12 8.49 20.42
C GLU A 206 0.69 9.96 20.52
N ILE A 207 0.67 10.65 19.37
CA ILE A 207 0.28 12.06 19.25
C ILE A 207 -1.14 12.24 18.74
N GLY A 208 -1.77 11.17 18.25
CA GLY A 208 -3.14 11.21 17.78
C GLY A 208 -3.69 9.84 17.46
N CYS A 209 -5.00 9.72 17.57
CA CYS A 209 -5.74 8.50 17.22
C CYS A 209 -7.01 8.86 16.45
N ASN A 210 -7.14 8.35 15.24
CA ASN A 210 -8.32 8.57 14.41
C ASN A 210 -9.26 7.37 14.43
N LYS A 211 -10.45 7.62 14.93
CA LYS A 211 -11.53 6.64 15.08
C LYS A 211 -12.59 6.89 14.01
N GLY A 212 -12.97 5.87 13.29
CA GLY A 212 -13.99 6.04 12.26
C GLY A 212 -14.26 4.79 11.44
N HIS A 213 -13.31 3.87 11.35
CA HIS A 213 -13.57 2.57 10.76
C HIS A 213 -14.39 1.66 11.68
N HIS A 214 -15.13 0.73 11.08
CA HIS A 214 -15.97 -0.26 11.75
C HIS A 214 -15.45 -1.70 11.58
N GLY A 215 -14.22 -1.85 11.12
CA GLY A 215 -13.50 -3.10 10.94
C GLY A 215 -11.99 -2.87 10.96
N PRO A 216 -11.18 -3.94 11.03
CA PRO A 216 -9.73 -3.86 11.03
C PRO A 216 -9.18 -2.99 9.90
N VAL A 217 -8.13 -2.22 10.20
CA VAL A 217 -7.45 -1.37 9.23
C VAL A 217 -6.33 -2.16 8.56
N HIS A 218 -6.50 -2.52 7.30
CA HIS A 218 -5.54 -3.35 6.56
C HIS A 218 -4.43 -2.58 5.85
N CYS A 219 -4.65 -1.30 5.59
CA CYS A 219 -3.70 -0.49 4.84
C CYS A 219 -3.71 0.95 5.33
N VAL A 220 -2.53 1.51 5.56
CA VAL A 220 -2.33 2.94 5.80
C VAL A 220 -1.18 3.44 4.96
N ARG A 221 -1.30 4.66 4.38
CA ARG A 221 -0.22 5.31 3.61
C ARG A 221 -0.33 6.81 3.71
N PHE A 222 0.80 7.47 3.91
CA PHE A 222 0.89 8.93 3.77
C PHE A 222 0.75 9.36 2.32
N SER A 223 0.21 10.55 2.11
CA SER A 223 0.34 11.28 0.85
C SER A 223 1.82 11.66 0.61
N PRO A 224 2.26 11.83 -0.64
CA PRO A 224 3.64 12.19 -0.93
C PRO A 224 4.13 13.48 -0.28
N GLY A 225 3.23 14.41 0.03
CA GLY A 225 3.54 15.66 0.72
C GLY A 225 3.53 15.57 2.25
N GLY A 226 3.02 14.47 2.82
CA GLY A 226 2.92 14.28 4.27
C GLY A 226 1.76 15.04 4.94
N GLU A 227 0.97 15.84 4.19
CA GLU A 227 -0.12 16.65 4.75
C GLU A 227 -1.35 15.80 5.14
N SER A 228 -1.47 14.64 4.53
CA SER A 228 -2.60 13.72 4.74
C SER A 228 -2.15 12.27 4.67
N TYR A 229 -3.01 11.37 5.09
CA TYR A 229 -2.84 9.94 4.91
C TYR A 229 -4.18 9.25 4.69
N ALA A 230 -4.11 8.12 4.01
CA ALA A 230 -5.28 7.29 3.74
C ALA A 230 -5.24 6.01 4.55
N SER A 231 -6.40 5.52 4.94
CA SER A 231 -6.58 4.20 5.52
C SER A 231 -7.67 3.41 4.79
N GLY A 232 -7.44 2.12 4.61
CA GLY A 232 -8.40 1.18 4.04
C GLY A 232 -8.72 0.08 5.05
N SER A 233 -10.00 -0.23 5.24
CA SER A 233 -10.49 -1.15 6.25
C SER A 233 -11.33 -2.27 5.66
N GLU A 234 -11.50 -3.33 6.45
CA GLU A 234 -12.41 -4.46 6.17
C GLU A 234 -13.87 -4.01 6.05
N ASP A 235 -14.23 -2.86 6.63
CA ASP A 235 -15.56 -2.24 6.49
C ASP A 235 -15.89 -1.78 5.06
N GLY A 236 -14.98 -1.99 4.11
CA GLY A 236 -15.13 -1.63 2.70
C GLY A 236 -14.91 -0.15 2.41
N THR A 237 -14.49 0.64 3.39
CA THR A 237 -14.26 2.08 3.22
C THR A 237 -12.78 2.45 3.14
N VAL A 238 -12.48 3.50 2.38
CA VAL A 238 -11.22 4.23 2.40
C VAL A 238 -11.48 5.60 3.01
N ARG A 239 -10.65 5.99 3.99
CA ARG A 239 -10.75 7.29 4.65
C ARG A 239 -9.48 8.09 4.45
N ILE A 240 -9.63 9.41 4.31
CA ILE A 240 -8.52 10.35 4.21
C ILE A 240 -8.52 11.23 5.45
N TRP A 241 -7.36 11.35 6.06
CA TRP A 241 -7.11 12.06 7.30
C TRP A 241 -6.08 13.16 7.09
N GLN A 242 -6.23 14.28 7.78
CA GLN A 242 -5.26 15.36 7.76
C GLN A 242 -4.27 15.18 8.93
N THR A 243 -2.99 15.39 8.67
CA THR A 243 -1.94 15.32 9.72
C THR A 243 -1.95 16.49 10.70
N GLY A 244 -2.80 17.49 10.47
CA GLY A 244 -2.83 18.75 11.22
C GLY A 244 -1.78 19.74 10.72
N PRO A 245 -1.84 21.01 11.13
CA PRO A 245 -0.85 22.00 10.74
C PRO A 245 0.53 21.55 11.24
N ALA A 246 1.51 21.54 10.36
CA ALA A 246 2.91 21.49 10.78
C ALA A 246 3.12 22.75 11.63
N ASN A 247 3.43 22.59 12.92
CA ASN A 247 3.78 23.70 13.79
C ASN A 247 5.13 24.28 13.34
N ASN A 248 5.10 25.10 12.30
CA ASN A 248 6.15 26.01 11.91
C ASN A 248 5.60 27.42 12.07
N ASP A 249 5.35 27.84 13.32
CA ASP A 249 5.25 29.27 13.65
C ASP A 249 5.50 29.42 15.15
N GLU A 250 6.75 29.52 15.53
CA GLU A 250 7.16 30.33 16.66
C GLU A 250 6.94 31.80 16.24
N ASN A 251 5.75 32.32 16.53
CA ASN A 251 5.39 33.71 16.85
C ASN A 251 3.96 33.98 16.38
N ASP A 252 3.02 33.82 17.30
CA ASP A 252 2.08 34.89 17.53
C ASP A 252 1.36 34.71 18.91
N THR A 253 1.50 35.75 19.68
CA THR A 253 0.96 36.03 21.02
C THR A 253 -0.56 35.96 21.04
N GLN A 254 -1.05 35.29 22.08
CA GLN A 254 -2.27 35.58 22.86
C GLN A 254 -3.54 35.96 22.11
N ASN A 255 -4.53 35.04 22.07
CA ASN A 255 -5.82 35.42 22.64
C ASN A 255 -6.67 34.20 23.05
N SER A 256 -7.18 34.24 24.24
CA SER A 256 -8.07 33.28 24.88
C SER A 256 -9.45 33.25 24.21
N GLY A 257 -10.04 32.05 24.05
CA GLY A 257 -11.47 31.97 23.79
C GLY A 257 -11.94 30.58 23.30
N ASN A 258 -12.40 29.79 24.24
CA ASN A 258 -13.41 28.73 24.19
C ASN A 258 -13.76 28.04 22.86
N GLY A 259 -13.48 26.72 22.78
CA GLY A 259 -14.29 25.58 22.42
C GLY A 259 -15.02 25.55 21.10
N PRO A 260 -15.68 24.46 20.82
CA PRO A 260 -15.21 23.22 20.22
C PRO A 260 -15.86 23.00 18.83
N THR A 261 -15.46 21.93 18.15
CA THR A 261 -16.14 21.36 16.97
C THR A 261 -16.14 22.19 15.69
N GLY A 262 -15.00 22.36 15.05
CA GLY A 262 -14.90 22.76 13.65
C GLY A 262 -15.19 21.58 12.73
N LYS A 263 -16.37 21.48 12.18
CA LYS A 263 -16.73 20.58 11.09
C LYS A 263 -15.94 20.98 9.83
N VAL A 264 -14.89 20.25 9.49
CA VAL A 264 -14.20 20.40 8.20
C VAL A 264 -15.08 19.73 7.13
N LYS A 265 -15.93 20.52 6.49
CA LYS A 265 -16.88 20.08 5.46
C LYS A 265 -16.43 20.37 4.01
N VAL A 266 -15.29 21.02 3.80
CA VAL A 266 -14.96 21.62 2.51
C VAL A 266 -14.03 20.75 1.64
N ALA A 267 -13.17 19.90 2.22
CA ALA A 267 -12.27 19.06 1.43
C ALA A 267 -12.91 17.74 0.96
N ALA A 268 -13.93 17.24 1.67
CA ALA A 268 -14.62 16.00 1.31
C ALA A 268 -15.44 16.13 0.01
N ASP A 269 -16.05 17.30 -0.23
CA ASP A 269 -16.92 17.51 -1.38
C ASP A 269 -16.15 17.60 -2.72
N GLU A 270 -14.91 18.06 -2.71
CA GLU A 270 -14.09 18.15 -3.92
C GLU A 270 -13.49 16.79 -4.33
N VAL A 271 -13.11 15.99 -3.34
CA VAL A 271 -12.63 14.61 -3.57
C VAL A 271 -13.79 13.71 -3.98
N THR A 272 -14.96 13.84 -3.35
CA THR A 272 -16.16 13.08 -3.71
C THR A 272 -16.60 13.37 -5.13
N ARG A 273 -16.58 14.64 -5.60
CA ARG A 273 -16.90 14.99 -7.00
C ARG A 273 -15.93 14.40 -8.01
N LYS A 274 -14.64 14.24 -7.65
CA LYS A 274 -13.64 13.58 -8.52
C LYS A 274 -13.81 12.07 -8.58
N ILE A 275 -14.30 11.46 -7.50
CA ILE A 275 -14.55 10.01 -7.43
C ILE A 275 -15.89 9.64 -8.07
N GLU A 276 -16.91 10.48 -7.98
CA GLU A 276 -18.23 10.26 -8.62
C GLU A 276 -18.15 10.25 -10.16
N GLY A 277 -17.08 10.80 -10.75
CA GLY A 277 -16.79 10.70 -12.18
C GLY A 277 -16.34 9.32 -12.66
N PHE A 278 -15.99 8.41 -11.77
CA PHE A 278 -15.63 7.03 -12.10
C PHE A 278 -16.85 6.12 -12.05
N HIS A 279 -17.70 6.18 -13.08
CA HIS A 279 -18.77 5.21 -13.28
C HIS A 279 -18.16 3.89 -13.77
N ILE A 280 -18.16 2.89 -12.91
CA ILE A 280 -17.98 1.49 -13.33
C ILE A 280 -19.24 1.12 -14.11
N GLY A 281 -19.10 0.97 -15.44
CA GLY A 281 -20.20 0.58 -16.30
C GLY A 281 -20.80 -0.75 -15.84
N LYS A 282 -22.07 -0.73 -15.46
CA LYS A 282 -22.85 -1.96 -15.31
C LYS A 282 -23.07 -2.53 -16.70
N GLU A 283 -22.48 -3.67 -17.00
CA GLU A 283 -22.83 -4.45 -18.19
C GLU A 283 -24.33 -4.74 -18.19
N GLY A 284 -25.00 -4.23 -19.21
CA GLY A 284 -26.41 -4.45 -19.43
C GLY A 284 -26.68 -5.92 -19.78
N LYS A 285 -27.52 -6.57 -18.98
CA LYS A 285 -28.15 -7.84 -19.35
C LYS A 285 -29.02 -7.60 -20.56
N SER A 286 -28.59 -8.12 -21.72
CA SER A 286 -29.45 -8.32 -22.87
C SER A 286 -30.46 -9.41 -22.55
N GLY A 287 -31.73 -9.02 -22.44
CA GLY A 287 -32.84 -9.95 -22.25
C GLY A 287 -33.09 -10.72 -23.56
N GLU A 288 -32.93 -12.00 -23.48
CA GLU A 288 -33.42 -12.94 -24.49
C GLU A 288 -34.93 -13.12 -24.30
N LYS A 289 -35.71 -12.68 -25.28
CA LYS A 289 -37.15 -12.91 -25.34
C LYS A 289 -37.41 -14.26 -25.96
N ASP A 290 -37.88 -15.21 -25.17
CA ASP A 290 -38.49 -16.44 -25.66
C ASP A 290 -39.74 -16.10 -26.48
N LYS A 291 -39.73 -16.45 -27.76
CA LYS A 291 -40.92 -16.60 -28.58
C LYS A 291 -41.33 -18.06 -28.58
N ALA A 292 -42.36 -18.35 -27.83
CA ALA A 292 -43.17 -19.53 -28.09
C ALA A 292 -43.88 -19.35 -29.43
N ALA A 293 -43.77 -20.34 -30.30
CA ALA A 293 -44.64 -20.50 -31.50
C ALA A 293 -45.20 -21.90 -31.48
N ASP A 294 -46.52 -21.93 -31.47
CA ASP A 294 -47.35 -23.10 -31.74
C ASP A 294 -47.10 -23.64 -33.14
N ALA A 295 -46.98 -24.94 -33.25
CA ALA A 295 -47.64 -25.81 -34.21
C ALA A 295 -47.13 -27.26 -33.99
#